data_0ccfe56203f11143b69bd841c4dc16b0
#
_entry.id   0ccfe56203f11143b69bd841c4dc16b0
#
_cell.length_a   1.000
_cell.length_b   1.000
_cell.length_c   1.000
_cell.angle_alpha   90.00
_cell.angle_beta   90.00
_cell.angle_gamma   90.00
#
_symmetry.space_group_name_H-M   'P 1'
#
loop_
_entity.id
_entity.type
_entity.pdbx_description
1 polymer ?
#
loop_
_entity_poly.entity_id
_entity_poly.type
_entity_poly.pdbx_seq_one_letter_code
_entity_poly.pdbx_strand_id
1 'polypeptide(L)'
;MSDQHKATLQQANAAITAGDHEGFLACCHDDIVWTTVGEGSLRGKAAVRQWMRENYLEPPRFTVTRLIADGEHVAALGTLEIVTDGVAMPHAYCDVWRFRDGRMAELRAFVIPDSTRDA
;
A
#
# COMPACT_ATOMS: atom_id res chain seq x y z
N MET A 1 -8.18 1.50 17.82
CA MET A 1 -8.66 0.12 17.91
C MET A 1 -8.20 -0.65 16.71
N SER A 2 -7.70 -1.86 16.95
CA SER A 2 -7.09 -2.68 15.89
C SER A 2 -8.05 -2.99 14.76
N ASP A 3 -9.30 -3.33 15.07
CA ASP A 3 -10.29 -3.67 14.03
C ASP A 3 -10.65 -2.46 13.19
N GLN A 4 -10.66 -1.28 13.79
CA GLN A 4 -10.95 -0.05 13.06
C GLN A 4 -9.81 0.31 12.12
N HIS A 5 -8.56 0.09 12.54
CA HIS A 5 -7.40 0.31 11.68
C HIS A 5 -7.41 -0.63 10.49
N LYS A 6 -7.75 -1.92 10.73
CA LYS A 6 -7.89 -2.88 9.63
C LYS A 6 -8.99 -2.45 8.65
N ALA A 7 -10.12 -1.99 9.18
CA ALA A 7 -11.23 -1.55 8.33
C ALA A 7 -10.83 -0.34 7.47
N THR A 8 -10.11 0.62 8.05
CA THR A 8 -9.63 1.77 7.31
C THR A 8 -8.68 1.35 6.19
N LEU A 9 -7.75 0.43 6.49
CA LEU A 9 -6.84 -0.06 5.47
C LEU A 9 -7.59 -0.81 4.36
N GLN A 10 -8.59 -1.62 4.71
CA GLN A 10 -9.40 -2.33 3.72
C GLN A 10 -10.16 -1.34 2.82
N GLN A 11 -10.67 -0.25 3.39
CA GLN A 11 -11.33 0.79 2.63
C GLN A 11 -10.34 1.48 1.68
N ALA A 12 -9.13 1.77 2.16
CA ALA A 12 -8.08 2.39 1.34
C ALA A 12 -7.68 1.46 0.19
N ASN A 13 -7.52 0.17 0.47
CA ASN A 13 -7.18 -0.82 -0.56
C ASN A 13 -8.28 -0.95 -1.60
N ALA A 14 -9.55 -0.90 -1.19
CA ALA A 14 -10.68 -0.95 -2.12
C ALA A 14 -10.66 0.26 -3.06
N ALA A 15 -10.30 1.43 -2.55
CA ALA A 15 -10.18 2.63 -3.37
C ALA A 15 -9.05 2.48 -4.41
N ILE A 16 -7.90 1.93 -4.02
CA ILE A 16 -6.80 1.65 -4.94
C ILE A 16 -7.27 0.73 -6.06
N THR A 17 -7.93 -0.36 -5.71
CA THR A 17 -8.43 -1.34 -6.68
C THR A 17 -9.45 -0.73 -7.64
N ALA A 18 -10.24 0.22 -7.15
CA ALA A 18 -11.24 0.91 -7.98
C ALA A 18 -10.64 2.05 -8.82
N GLY A 19 -9.35 2.34 -8.67
CA GLY A 19 -8.72 3.47 -9.36
C GLY A 19 -9.06 4.82 -8.73
N ASP A 20 -9.58 4.82 -7.53
CA ASP A 20 -9.98 6.03 -6.81
C ASP A 20 -8.84 6.52 -5.92
N HIS A 21 -7.92 7.28 -6.50
CA HIS A 21 -6.75 7.79 -5.77
C HIS A 21 -7.16 8.71 -4.62
N GLU A 22 -8.14 9.57 -4.84
CA GLU A 22 -8.59 10.50 -3.79
C GLU A 22 -9.26 9.76 -2.63
N GLY A 23 -9.94 8.65 -2.91
CA GLY A 23 -10.52 7.81 -1.86
C GLY A 23 -9.44 7.20 -0.97
N PHE A 24 -8.34 6.76 -1.56
CA PHE A 24 -7.18 6.29 -0.79
C PHE A 24 -6.59 7.42 0.05
N LEU A 25 -6.36 8.57 -0.58
CA LEU A 25 -5.73 9.71 0.11
C LEU A 25 -6.60 10.26 1.24
N ALA A 26 -7.92 10.11 1.15
CA ALA A 26 -8.82 10.50 2.23
C ALA A 26 -8.59 9.68 3.50
N CYS A 27 -8.01 8.49 3.39
CA CYS A 27 -7.67 7.65 4.53
C CYS A 27 -6.31 8.01 5.14
N CYS A 28 -5.58 8.94 4.53
CA CYS A 28 -4.23 9.29 4.92
C CYS A 28 -4.17 10.62 5.65
N HIS A 29 -3.15 10.78 6.50
CA HIS A 29 -2.79 12.10 7.03
C HIS A 29 -2.21 12.98 5.93
N ASP A 30 -2.34 14.30 6.08
CA ASP A 30 -1.78 15.25 5.13
C ASP A 30 -0.26 15.13 5.02
N ASP A 31 0.39 14.76 6.11
CA ASP A 31 1.85 14.61 6.18
C ASP A 31 2.30 13.15 6.09
N ILE A 32 1.52 12.30 5.45
CA ILE A 32 1.86 10.90 5.26
C ILE A 32 3.29 10.74 4.71
N VAL A 33 4.00 9.73 5.19
CA VAL A 33 5.30 9.34 4.66
C VAL A 33 5.19 7.94 4.10
N TRP A 34 5.43 7.78 2.82
CA TRP A 34 5.36 6.51 2.13
C TRP A 34 6.78 6.11 1.74
N THR A 35 7.32 5.10 2.39
CA THR A 35 8.66 4.60 2.12
C THR A 35 8.58 3.22 1.46
N THR A 36 9.21 3.10 0.29
CA THR A 36 9.49 1.78 -0.28
C THR A 36 10.92 1.47 0.11
N VAL A 37 11.08 0.49 1.00
CA VAL A 37 12.38 0.19 1.59
C VAL A 37 13.36 -0.22 0.49
N GLY A 38 14.50 0.43 0.46
CA GLY A 38 15.52 0.23 -0.57
C GLY A 38 15.40 1.16 -1.76
N GLU A 39 14.30 1.91 -1.90
CA GLU A 39 14.08 2.80 -3.06
C GLU A 39 13.97 4.27 -2.69
N GLY A 40 13.21 4.60 -1.66
CA GLY A 40 13.07 5.99 -1.25
C GLY A 40 11.74 6.29 -0.60
N SER A 41 11.53 7.56 -0.28
CA SER A 41 10.34 8.01 0.43
C SER A 41 9.62 9.13 -0.30
N LEU A 42 8.29 9.09 -0.23
CA LEU A 42 7.41 10.18 -0.65
C LEU A 42 6.87 10.83 0.62
N ARG A 43 6.87 12.15 0.67
CA ARG A 43 6.42 12.89 1.86
C ARG A 43 5.26 13.80 1.51
N GLY A 44 4.13 13.60 2.21
CA GLY A 44 2.93 14.39 2.04
C GLY A 44 1.99 13.87 0.97
N LYS A 45 0.72 14.21 1.10
CA LYS A 45 -0.32 13.75 0.15
C LYS A 45 -0.02 14.19 -1.28
N ALA A 46 0.52 15.39 -1.48
CA ALA A 46 0.79 15.88 -2.83
C ALA A 46 1.80 15.00 -3.55
N ALA A 47 2.87 14.58 -2.86
CA ALA A 47 3.89 13.72 -3.45
C ALA A 47 3.32 12.33 -3.75
N VAL A 48 2.52 11.77 -2.85
CA VAL A 48 1.89 10.47 -3.05
C VAL A 48 0.92 10.53 -4.21
N ARG A 49 0.10 11.59 -4.28
CA ARG A 49 -0.86 11.79 -5.37
C ARG A 49 -0.17 11.84 -6.73
N GLN A 50 0.93 12.58 -6.81
CA GLN A 50 1.69 12.70 -8.05
C GLN A 50 2.27 11.35 -8.48
N TRP A 51 2.85 10.62 -7.51
CA TRP A 51 3.39 9.30 -7.79
C TRP A 51 2.32 8.33 -8.30
N MET A 52 1.14 8.35 -7.68
CA MET A 52 0.03 7.49 -8.08
C MET A 52 -0.46 7.82 -9.49
N ARG A 53 -0.53 9.12 -9.83
CA ARG A 53 -0.91 9.54 -11.17
C ARG A 53 0.06 9.06 -12.24
N GLU A 54 1.33 8.98 -11.90
CA GLU A 54 2.38 8.55 -12.83
C GLU A 54 2.52 7.04 -12.91
N ASN A 55 2.27 6.32 -11.82
CA ASN A 55 2.57 4.90 -11.73
C ASN A 55 1.33 4.01 -11.70
N TYR A 56 0.20 4.50 -11.22
CA TYR A 56 -1.05 3.76 -11.19
C TYR A 56 -1.98 4.20 -12.32
N LEU A 57 -1.49 4.15 -13.55
CA LEU A 57 -2.32 4.42 -14.73
C LEU A 57 -3.45 3.40 -14.82
N GLU A 58 -3.15 2.16 -14.44
CA GLU A 58 -4.13 1.11 -14.19
C GLU A 58 -4.02 0.69 -12.73
N PRO A 59 -5.13 0.27 -12.09
CA PRO A 59 -5.05 -0.20 -10.71
C PRO A 59 -4.04 -1.35 -10.59
N PRO A 60 -3.20 -1.33 -9.53
CA PRO A 60 -2.26 -2.42 -9.32
C PRO A 60 -3.01 -3.71 -8.98
N ARG A 61 -2.45 -4.84 -9.38
CA ARG A 61 -3.03 -6.15 -9.07
C ARG A 61 -2.35 -6.69 -7.83
N PHE A 62 -3.08 -6.69 -6.73
CA PHE A 62 -2.53 -7.20 -5.47
C PHE A 62 -3.60 -7.99 -4.73
N THR A 63 -3.15 -8.91 -3.89
CA THR A 63 -4.01 -9.72 -3.03
C THR A 63 -3.47 -9.66 -1.62
N VAL A 64 -4.32 -9.26 -0.67
CA VAL A 64 -3.97 -9.27 0.75
C VAL A 64 -4.26 -10.67 1.29
N THR A 65 -3.24 -11.35 1.80
CA THR A 65 -3.41 -12.68 2.37
C THR A 65 -3.60 -12.66 3.87
N ARG A 66 -3.08 -11.63 4.56
CA ARG A 66 -3.20 -11.52 6.01
C ARG A 66 -3.05 -10.09 6.46
N LEU A 67 -3.85 -9.70 7.45
CA LEU A 67 -3.70 -8.43 8.18
C LEU A 67 -3.40 -8.76 9.63
N ILE A 68 -2.36 -8.14 10.16
CA ILE A 68 -1.95 -8.31 11.56
C ILE A 68 -1.92 -6.92 12.18
N ALA A 69 -2.72 -6.71 13.21
CA ALA A 69 -2.82 -5.40 13.86
C ALA A 69 -2.30 -5.47 15.29
N ASP A 70 -1.55 -4.45 15.68
CA ASP A 70 -1.04 -4.30 17.03
C ASP A 70 -0.91 -2.81 17.34
N GLY A 71 -1.75 -2.31 18.25
CA GLY A 71 -1.74 -0.90 18.63
C GLY A 71 -2.04 0.00 17.44
N GLU A 72 -1.11 0.88 17.12
CA GLU A 72 -1.24 1.82 16.01
C GLU A 72 -0.76 1.26 14.68
N HIS A 73 -0.31 0.01 14.65
CA HIS A 73 0.27 -0.59 13.46
C HIS A 73 -0.61 -1.68 12.87
N VAL A 74 -0.63 -1.76 11.54
CA VAL A 74 -1.20 -2.88 10.81
C VAL A 74 -0.19 -3.33 9.78
N ALA A 75 0.17 -4.62 9.82
CA ALA A 75 0.98 -5.24 8.79
C ALA A 75 0.07 -5.95 7.80
N ALA A 76 0.23 -5.65 6.53
CA ALA A 76 -0.52 -6.29 5.45
C ALA A 76 0.45 -7.14 4.64
N LEU A 77 0.24 -8.45 4.64
CA LEU A 77 1.05 -9.37 3.86
C LEU A 77 0.26 -9.83 2.64
N GLY A 78 0.94 -9.93 1.52
CA GLY A 78 0.25 -10.32 0.32
C GLY A 78 1.17 -10.51 -0.86
N THR A 79 0.54 -10.54 -2.02
CA THR A 79 1.22 -10.72 -3.30
C THR A 79 0.77 -9.63 -4.24
N LEU A 80 1.65 -9.26 -5.17
CA LEU A 80 1.28 -8.33 -6.22
C LEU A 80 2.03 -8.66 -7.50
N GLU A 81 1.49 -8.17 -8.61
CA GLU A 81 2.15 -8.27 -9.91
C GLU A 81 2.70 -6.90 -10.29
N ILE A 82 3.95 -6.88 -10.72
CA ILE A 82 4.55 -5.68 -11.30
C ILE A 82 4.80 -5.98 -12.77
N VAL A 83 4.24 -5.13 -13.64
CA VAL A 83 4.39 -5.31 -15.08
C VAL A 83 5.62 -4.52 -15.53
N THR A 84 6.56 -5.24 -16.14
CA THR A 84 7.77 -4.64 -16.70
C THR A 84 7.91 -5.13 -18.14
N ASP A 85 7.97 -4.21 -19.09
CA ASP A 85 8.06 -4.51 -20.52
C ASP A 85 6.96 -5.48 -20.99
N GLY A 86 5.74 -5.28 -20.49
CA GLY A 86 4.60 -6.10 -20.85
C GLY A 86 4.52 -7.45 -20.17
N VAL A 87 5.47 -7.76 -19.28
CA VAL A 87 5.50 -9.03 -18.56
C VAL A 87 5.13 -8.82 -17.11
N ALA A 88 4.12 -9.55 -16.63
CA ALA A 88 3.70 -9.51 -15.24
C ALA A 88 4.64 -10.38 -14.41
N MET A 89 5.30 -9.75 -13.42
CA MET A 89 6.25 -10.43 -12.55
C MET A 89 5.67 -10.56 -11.15
N PRO A 90 5.65 -11.79 -10.59
CA PRO A 90 5.11 -11.98 -9.25
C PRO A 90 6.05 -11.41 -8.18
N HIS A 91 5.44 -10.80 -7.16
CA HIS A 91 6.16 -10.23 -6.02
C HIS A 91 5.42 -10.61 -4.75
N ALA A 92 6.17 -10.72 -3.66
CA ALA A 92 5.61 -10.79 -2.32
C ALA A 92 5.79 -9.42 -1.67
N TYR A 93 4.85 -9.00 -0.83
CA TYR A 93 4.99 -7.73 -0.15
C TYR A 93 4.56 -7.84 1.31
N CYS A 94 5.14 -6.96 2.11
CA CYS A 94 4.70 -6.70 3.47
C CYS A 94 4.68 -5.18 3.64
N ASP A 95 3.49 -4.65 3.83
CA ASP A 95 3.29 -3.22 4.08
C ASP A 95 3.03 -3.03 5.56
N VAL A 96 3.86 -2.25 6.21
CA VAL A 96 3.68 -1.92 7.62
C VAL A 96 3.14 -0.49 7.69
N TRP A 97 1.88 -0.37 8.10
CA TRP A 97 1.19 0.90 8.23
C TRP A 97 1.16 1.34 9.68
N ARG A 98 1.46 2.62 9.92
CA ARG A 98 1.27 3.23 11.22
C ARG A 98 0.13 4.23 11.12
N PHE A 99 -0.79 4.16 12.06
CA PHE A 99 -1.96 5.03 12.12
C PHE A 99 -1.77 6.10 13.18
N ARG A 100 -2.31 7.29 12.93
CA ARG A 100 -2.38 8.37 13.89
C ARG A 100 -3.74 9.03 13.75
N ASP A 101 -4.46 9.14 14.86
CA ASP A 101 -5.81 9.73 14.88
C ASP A 101 -6.75 9.07 13.87
N GLY A 102 -6.63 7.75 13.73
CA GLY A 102 -7.49 6.97 12.85
C GLY A 102 -7.14 7.03 11.37
N ARG A 103 -6.05 7.72 11.00
CA ARG A 103 -5.62 7.84 9.61
C ARG A 103 -4.23 7.28 9.41
N MET A 104 -3.96 6.86 8.18
CA MET A 104 -2.67 6.28 7.82
C MET A 104 -1.61 7.38 7.75
N ALA A 105 -0.63 7.31 8.65
CA ALA A 105 0.39 8.33 8.80
C ALA A 105 1.72 7.93 8.18
N GLU A 106 2.02 6.63 8.13
CA GLU A 106 3.30 6.15 7.61
C GLU A 106 3.13 4.77 7.00
N LEU A 107 3.77 4.57 5.85
CA LEU A 107 3.92 3.26 5.23
C LEU A 107 5.39 2.92 5.12
N ARG A 108 5.73 1.70 5.51
CA ARG A 108 7.00 1.09 5.15
C ARG A 108 6.67 -0.14 4.31
N ALA A 109 6.95 -0.07 3.03
CA ALA A 109 6.64 -1.14 2.09
C ALA A 109 7.89 -1.95 1.81
N PHE A 110 7.77 -3.28 1.96
CA PHE A 110 8.81 -4.24 1.64
C PHE A 110 8.29 -5.08 0.48
N VAL A 111 8.88 -4.92 -0.69
CA VAL A 111 8.41 -5.59 -1.91
C VAL A 111 9.60 -6.33 -2.52
N ILE A 112 9.45 -7.64 -2.69
CA ILE A 112 10.53 -8.47 -3.24
C ILE A 112 10.00 -9.35 -4.36
N PRO A 113 10.80 -9.58 -5.42
CA PRO A 113 10.44 -10.53 -6.45
C PRO A 113 10.26 -11.93 -5.84
N ASP A 114 9.25 -12.66 -6.28
CA ASP A 114 8.94 -13.97 -5.72
C ASP A 114 8.83 -15.02 -6.82
N SER A 115 9.96 -15.59 -7.18
CA SER A 115 10.02 -16.64 -8.18
C SER A 115 9.53 -18.00 -7.66
N THR A 116 9.31 -18.13 -6.35
CA THR A 116 8.88 -19.39 -5.75
C THR A 116 7.37 -19.61 -5.86
N ARG A 117 6.59 -18.57 -6.23
CA ARG A 117 5.14 -18.64 -6.27
C ARG A 117 4.60 -19.64 -7.27
N ASP A 118 5.34 -19.88 -8.35
CA ASP A 118 4.90 -20.75 -9.45
C ASP A 118 5.40 -22.19 -9.29
N ALA A 119 6.07 -22.46 -8.21
CA ALA A 119 6.60 -23.79 -7.94
C ALA A 119 5.49 -24.78 -7.57
#